data_d145d0b32863a063912587c835789140
#
_entry.id   d145d0b32863a063912587c835789140
#
_cell.length_a   1.000
_cell.length_b   1.000
_cell.length_c   1.000
_cell.angle_alpha   90.00
_cell.angle_beta   90.00
_cell.angle_gamma   90.00
#
_symmetry.space_group_name_H-M   'P 1'
#
loop_
_entity.id
_entity.type
_entity.pdbx_description
1 polymer ?
#
loop_
_entity_poly.entity_id
_entity_poly.type
_entity_poly.pdbx_seq_one_letter_code
_entity_poly.pdbx_strand_id
1 'polypeptide(L)'
;FRPDVNNPPLGADGHGFVTAAGAAGGFFALDDILHDAHAAADGVVTTLGFKLPADAVSPNADRQEEAPLAPVWMMPQGANVKLREKTWLDYQNDVKVSDVRLAAQEGFVSVEHAKRYTTLGMATDQGKLSNINGLATLAGAMDADIPAVGTTTFRPPYHPISMGAIAGEARGDVFQPIRRTPLHDWHEANGAEWEPVGQWRRPYAYPRKGETTHDAVMREVTNTRSKLGMLDASTLGKIIVKGPDAGRFLDMLYTNMMSTLKPGKCRYGLMCSENGFLIDDGVVARIDDDTFLCHTTTGGAESIHQHMEEWLQTEWWDFNVYVANVTEQYAQIAVVGPNARKCLEKLGGMDVSKDALAFMEWADGTLGGFKCRVYRISFSGELSYEIAVDAGQGQAFWDALMVAGNDLGVMPYGTECLHILRAEKGFIMIGDETDGTVIPQDLGLNWAISKKKDDYLGKRAQQRSHMVDPTRWKLVGLETTDGSTLPDGAYAVGEGENENGQRNMIGRVTSTYHSPVSYTHLTLPTNREV
;
A
#
# COMPACT_ATOMS: atom_id res chain seq x y z
N PHE A 1 -8.31 41.99 8.64
CA PHE A 1 -8.17 43.39 8.96
C PHE A 1 -8.12 43.58 10.48
N ARG A 2 -7.11 44.24 10.99
CA ARG A 2 -6.97 44.63 12.41
C ARG A 2 -6.75 46.12 12.48
N PRO A 3 -7.75 46.88 12.82
CA PRO A 3 -7.62 48.35 12.95
C PRO A 3 -6.65 48.77 14.07
N ASP A 4 -6.40 47.86 15.01
CA ASP A 4 -5.49 48.00 16.14
C ASP A 4 -4.13 47.36 15.91
N VAL A 5 -3.65 47.25 14.66
CA VAL A 5 -2.33 46.69 14.38
C VAL A 5 -1.24 47.57 14.99
N ASN A 6 -1.15 47.47 16.29
CA ASN A 6 -0.08 48.09 17.06
C ASN A 6 1.17 47.24 17.16
N ASN A 7 1.15 46.03 16.49
CA ASN A 7 2.27 45.10 16.45
C ASN A 7 2.58 44.70 15.01
N PRO A 8 3.05 45.60 14.15
CA PRO A 8 3.59 45.24 12.86
C PRO A 8 4.83 44.34 13.08
N PRO A 9 5.22 43.53 12.08
CA PRO A 9 6.48 42.79 12.14
C PRO A 9 7.62 43.73 12.54
N LEU A 10 8.40 43.33 13.54
CA LEU A 10 9.52 44.14 14.02
C LEU A 10 10.77 43.81 13.20
N GLY A 11 11.54 44.84 12.86
CA GLY A 11 12.88 44.69 12.31
C GLY A 11 13.87 44.17 13.35
N ALA A 12 15.08 43.91 12.94
CA ALA A 12 16.17 43.46 13.84
C ALA A 12 16.52 44.46 14.96
N ASP A 13 16.16 45.74 14.77
CA ASP A 13 16.30 46.85 15.71
C ASP A 13 15.12 46.95 16.70
N GLY A 14 14.13 46.08 16.60
CA GLY A 14 12.93 46.10 17.44
C GLY A 14 11.88 47.15 17.04
N HIS A 15 12.06 47.84 15.90
CA HIS A 15 11.11 48.81 15.38
C HIS A 15 10.24 48.20 14.26
N GLY A 16 8.98 48.64 14.18
CA GLY A 16 8.08 48.20 13.11
C GLY A 16 8.51 48.80 11.77
N PHE A 17 8.57 47.96 10.73
CA PHE A 17 8.91 48.36 9.36
C PHE A 17 7.73 48.29 8.39
N VAL A 18 6.55 47.91 8.87
CA VAL A 18 5.31 47.85 8.09
C VAL A 18 4.32 48.88 8.60
N THR A 19 3.83 49.73 7.72
CA THR A 19 2.81 50.71 8.01
C THR A 19 1.54 50.37 7.24
N ALA A 20 0.41 50.29 7.93
CA ALA A 20 -0.89 50.13 7.30
C ALA A 20 -1.41 51.51 6.87
N ALA A 21 -1.93 51.64 5.65
CA ALA A 21 -2.49 52.88 5.13
C ALA A 21 -3.83 52.64 4.42
N GLY A 22 -4.64 53.67 4.34
CA GLY A 22 -5.95 53.65 3.68
C GLY A 22 -6.93 52.69 4.34
N ALA A 23 -7.64 51.90 3.57
CA ALA A 23 -8.63 50.93 4.07
C ALA A 23 -8.03 49.89 5.04
N ALA A 24 -6.76 49.55 4.88
CA ALA A 24 -6.04 48.67 5.82
C ALA A 24 -5.78 49.37 7.17
N GLY A 25 -5.66 50.68 7.19
CA GLY A 25 -5.57 51.54 8.37
C GLY A 25 -6.92 51.85 9.01
N GLY A 26 -8.04 51.53 8.35
CA GLY A 26 -9.39 51.77 8.83
C GLY A 26 -10.06 53.00 8.21
N PHE A 27 -9.46 53.63 7.21
CA PHE A 27 -10.03 54.75 6.46
C PHE A 27 -10.76 54.22 5.21
N PHE A 28 -12.02 54.63 5.03
CA PHE A 28 -12.85 54.09 3.92
C PHE A 28 -13.32 55.21 2.97
N ALA A 29 -13.44 56.44 3.41
CA ALA A 29 -13.72 57.56 2.53
C ALA A 29 -12.49 57.89 1.66
N LEU A 30 -12.70 58.16 0.38
CA LEU A 30 -11.60 58.35 -0.59
C LEU A 30 -10.65 59.49 -0.18
N ASP A 31 -11.17 60.61 0.31
CA ASP A 31 -10.36 61.71 0.80
C ASP A 31 -9.49 61.30 1.98
N ASP A 32 -10.03 60.59 2.96
CA ASP A 32 -9.30 60.08 4.12
C ASP A 32 -8.23 59.05 3.72
N ILE A 33 -8.53 58.15 2.77
CA ILE A 33 -7.58 57.21 2.21
C ILE A 33 -6.38 57.92 1.56
N LEU A 34 -6.64 58.94 0.78
CA LEU A 34 -5.59 59.69 0.07
C LEU A 34 -4.70 60.46 1.05
N HIS A 35 -5.29 61.09 2.06
CA HIS A 35 -4.54 61.82 3.08
C HIS A 35 -3.69 60.87 3.95
N ASP A 36 -4.25 59.73 4.37
CA ASP A 36 -3.55 58.74 5.18
C ASP A 36 -2.40 58.08 4.39
N ALA A 37 -2.62 57.73 3.12
CA ALA A 37 -1.57 57.22 2.25
C ALA A 37 -0.43 58.21 2.04
N HIS A 38 -0.75 59.51 1.89
CA HIS A 38 0.26 60.57 1.77
C HIS A 38 1.07 60.72 3.06
N ALA A 39 0.40 60.74 4.22
CA ALA A 39 1.06 60.79 5.52
C ALA A 39 1.95 59.57 5.80
N ALA A 40 1.49 58.39 5.43
CA ALA A 40 2.28 57.17 5.54
C ALA A 40 3.51 57.22 4.65
N ALA A 41 3.38 57.69 3.41
CA ALA A 41 4.51 57.86 2.48
C ALA A 41 5.52 58.90 3.02
N ASP A 42 5.08 60.04 3.54
CA ASP A 42 5.95 61.03 4.16
C ASP A 42 6.71 60.47 5.37
N GLY A 43 6.02 59.72 6.22
CA GLY A 43 6.65 58.99 7.36
C GLY A 43 7.74 58.04 6.91
N VAL A 44 7.50 57.23 5.87
CA VAL A 44 8.49 56.28 5.32
C VAL A 44 9.67 57.05 4.71
N VAL A 45 9.42 58.06 3.88
CA VAL A 45 10.46 58.88 3.25
C VAL A 45 11.34 59.56 4.29
N THR A 46 10.73 60.10 5.34
CA THR A 46 11.44 60.73 6.45
C THR A 46 12.31 59.70 7.22
N THR A 47 11.78 58.53 7.50
CA THR A 47 12.52 57.45 8.18
C THR A 47 13.74 56.99 7.37
N LEU A 48 13.64 57.03 6.03
CA LEU A 48 14.74 56.71 5.12
C LEU A 48 15.74 57.86 4.93
N GLY A 49 15.56 59.00 5.62
CA GLY A 49 16.43 60.17 5.56
C GLY A 49 16.22 61.07 4.33
N PHE A 50 15.11 60.90 3.63
CA PHE A 50 14.72 61.76 2.51
C PHE A 50 13.62 62.74 2.91
N LYS A 51 13.29 63.66 2.02
CA LYS A 51 12.14 64.58 2.16
C LYS A 51 11.27 64.46 0.91
N LEU A 52 9.97 64.55 1.10
CA LEU A 52 9.06 64.68 -0.03
C LEU A 52 9.37 65.99 -0.78
N PRO A 53 9.17 66.01 -2.12
CA PRO A 53 9.26 67.24 -2.91
C PRO A 53 8.32 68.32 -2.31
N ALA A 54 8.73 69.57 -2.36
CA ALA A 54 7.94 70.71 -1.80
C ALA A 54 6.57 70.90 -2.49
N ASP A 55 6.44 70.34 -3.69
CA ASP A 55 5.21 70.32 -4.49
C ASP A 55 4.41 69.02 -4.36
N ALA A 56 4.86 68.08 -3.51
CA ALA A 56 4.10 66.88 -3.20
C ALA A 56 2.87 67.25 -2.38
N VAL A 57 1.74 67.33 -3.03
CA VAL A 57 0.45 67.64 -2.39
C VAL A 57 -0.38 66.35 -2.31
N SER A 58 -1.01 66.17 -1.14
CA SER A 58 -2.00 65.08 -1.03
C SER A 58 -3.14 65.33 -2.02
N PRO A 59 -3.47 64.32 -2.87
CA PRO A 59 -4.64 64.44 -3.72
C PRO A 59 -5.90 64.69 -2.87
N ASN A 60 -6.77 65.57 -3.32
CA ASN A 60 -8.06 65.82 -2.68
C ASN A 60 -9.17 65.11 -3.46
N ALA A 61 -10.15 64.60 -2.74
CA ALA A 61 -11.39 64.09 -3.31
C ALA A 61 -12.57 64.72 -2.56
N ASP A 62 -13.69 64.84 -3.24
CA ASP A 62 -14.92 65.26 -2.57
C ASP A 62 -15.32 64.21 -1.52
N ARG A 63 -15.50 64.68 -0.28
CA ARG A 63 -15.91 63.77 0.79
C ARG A 63 -17.35 63.32 0.58
N GLN A 64 -17.54 62.03 0.43
CA GLN A 64 -18.85 61.41 0.44
C GLN A 64 -19.11 60.85 1.84
N GLU A 65 -20.26 61.15 2.41
CA GLU A 65 -20.70 60.53 3.66
C GLU A 65 -21.13 59.08 3.34
N GLU A 66 -20.33 58.12 3.78
CA GLU A 66 -20.64 56.71 3.70
C GLU A 66 -21.28 56.25 5.01
N ALA A 67 -22.26 55.36 4.90
CA ALA A 67 -22.82 54.71 6.06
C ALA A 67 -21.77 53.85 6.77
N PRO A 68 -21.77 53.76 8.11
CA PRO A 68 -20.86 52.90 8.83
C PRO A 68 -20.95 51.45 8.34
N LEU A 69 -19.81 50.78 8.20
CA LEU A 69 -19.77 49.35 7.86
C LEU A 69 -20.45 48.56 8.98
N ALA A 70 -21.50 47.82 8.61
CA ALA A 70 -22.17 46.92 9.52
C ALA A 70 -21.76 45.49 9.17
N PRO A 71 -20.93 44.83 9.97
CA PRO A 71 -20.53 43.44 9.69
C PRO A 71 -21.72 42.50 9.87
N VAL A 72 -21.87 41.56 8.93
CA VAL A 72 -22.88 40.49 9.00
C VAL A 72 -22.14 39.15 9.07
N TRP A 73 -22.04 38.61 10.28
CA TRP A 73 -21.29 37.41 10.55
C TRP A 73 -22.09 36.10 10.34
N MET A 74 -23.42 36.20 10.42
CA MET A 74 -24.36 35.08 10.23
C MET A 74 -25.52 35.51 9.35
N MET A 75 -25.91 34.64 8.46
CA MET A 75 -27.07 34.84 7.58
C MET A 75 -28.40 34.75 8.31
N PRO A 76 -29.46 35.22 7.64
CA PRO A 76 -29.77 36.64 7.63
C PRO A 76 -30.27 37.02 9.01
N GLN A 77 -30.12 38.29 9.42
CA GLN A 77 -30.49 38.71 10.76
C GLN A 77 -31.97 38.47 11.12
N GLY A 78 -32.89 38.44 10.15
CA GLY A 78 -34.30 38.13 10.35
C GLY A 78 -34.67 36.66 10.40
N ALA A 79 -33.76 35.73 10.11
CA ALA A 79 -34.04 34.31 10.14
C ALA A 79 -34.11 33.76 11.58
N ASN A 80 -34.88 32.68 11.78
CA ASN A 80 -34.92 32.02 13.08
C ASN A 80 -33.56 31.38 13.44
N VAL A 81 -33.32 31.21 14.74
CA VAL A 81 -32.04 30.73 15.27
C VAL A 81 -31.63 29.37 14.66
N LYS A 82 -32.57 28.43 14.51
CA LYS A 82 -32.28 27.10 13.94
C LYS A 82 -31.80 27.17 12.50
N LEU A 83 -32.29 28.13 11.70
CA LEU A 83 -31.81 28.30 10.33
C LEU A 83 -30.44 28.98 10.31
N ARG A 84 -30.21 29.97 11.17
CA ARG A 84 -28.94 30.69 11.31
C ARG A 84 -27.82 29.76 11.76
N GLU A 85 -28.10 28.79 12.64
CA GLU A 85 -27.14 27.81 13.11
C GLU A 85 -26.71 26.82 12.02
N LYS A 86 -27.52 26.63 10.99
CA LYS A 86 -27.18 25.78 9.82
C LYS A 86 -26.30 26.50 8.79
N THR A 87 -25.98 27.77 8.97
CA THR A 87 -25.11 28.53 8.08
C THR A 87 -23.72 27.93 8.03
N TRP A 88 -23.25 27.67 6.82
CA TRP A 88 -21.91 27.16 6.57
C TRP A 88 -20.86 28.26 6.80
N LEU A 89 -19.81 27.94 7.52
CA LEU A 89 -18.63 28.79 7.73
C LEU A 89 -17.47 28.33 6.87
N ASP A 90 -17.21 27.05 6.85
CA ASP A 90 -16.16 26.42 6.04
C ASP A 90 -16.79 25.38 5.10
N TYR A 91 -16.76 25.66 3.81
CA TYR A 91 -17.33 24.78 2.78
C TYR A 91 -16.44 23.61 2.43
N GLN A 92 -15.14 23.67 2.74
CA GLN A 92 -14.20 22.57 2.45
C GLN A 92 -14.23 21.50 3.53
N ASN A 93 -14.46 21.90 4.79
CA ASN A 93 -14.52 21.01 5.94
C ASN A 93 -15.93 20.88 6.55
N ASP A 94 -16.96 21.36 5.85
CA ASP A 94 -18.36 21.26 6.28
C ASP A 94 -18.64 21.81 7.69
N VAL A 95 -17.94 22.88 8.10
CA VAL A 95 -18.13 23.51 9.41
C VAL A 95 -19.24 24.54 9.37
N LYS A 96 -20.18 24.45 10.31
CA LYS A 96 -21.34 25.32 10.48
C LYS A 96 -21.21 26.21 11.71
N VAL A 97 -22.09 27.21 11.79
CA VAL A 97 -22.26 28.02 12.99
C VAL A 97 -22.55 27.15 14.22
N SER A 98 -23.40 26.12 14.09
CA SER A 98 -23.71 25.19 15.18
C SER A 98 -22.47 24.52 15.76
N ASP A 99 -21.50 24.16 14.91
CA ASP A 99 -20.30 23.43 15.34
C ASP A 99 -19.37 24.31 16.16
N VAL A 100 -19.19 25.59 15.75
CA VAL A 100 -18.41 26.57 16.50
C VAL A 100 -19.09 26.93 17.81
N ARG A 101 -20.44 27.04 17.83
CA ARG A 101 -21.20 27.28 19.06
C ARG A 101 -21.12 26.10 20.01
N LEU A 102 -21.16 24.90 19.51
CA LEU A 102 -20.94 23.67 20.30
C LEU A 102 -19.53 23.68 20.91
N ALA A 103 -18.51 24.02 20.13
CA ALA A 103 -17.14 24.14 20.64
C ALA A 103 -17.07 25.15 21.82
N ALA A 104 -17.70 26.32 21.70
CA ALA A 104 -17.79 27.30 22.79
C ALA A 104 -18.51 26.73 24.02
N GLN A 105 -19.63 26.02 23.81
CA GLN A 105 -20.41 25.41 24.87
C GLN A 105 -19.60 24.33 25.63
N GLU A 106 -18.73 23.62 24.93
CA GLU A 106 -17.83 22.61 25.50
C GLU A 106 -16.55 23.18 26.12
N GLY A 107 -16.41 24.52 26.13
CA GLY A 107 -15.34 25.23 26.83
C GLY A 107 -14.12 25.60 25.99
N PHE A 108 -14.19 25.50 24.66
CA PHE A 108 -13.12 25.95 23.77
C PHE A 108 -13.19 27.45 23.57
N VAL A 109 -12.48 28.18 24.40
CA VAL A 109 -12.50 29.67 24.44
C VAL A 109 -11.54 30.32 23.43
N SER A 110 -10.52 29.60 22.99
CA SER A 110 -9.57 30.06 21.97
C SER A 110 -9.97 29.55 20.59
N VAL A 111 -9.90 30.44 19.58
CA VAL A 111 -10.19 30.05 18.20
C VAL A 111 -9.27 28.98 17.69
N GLU A 112 -8.01 28.90 18.13
CA GLU A 112 -7.07 27.84 17.75
C GLU A 112 -7.50 26.48 18.28
N HIS A 113 -8.13 26.40 19.43
CA HIS A 113 -8.71 25.17 19.96
C HIS A 113 -10.03 24.83 19.27
N ALA A 114 -10.93 25.81 19.10
CA ALA A 114 -12.16 25.62 18.34
C ALA A 114 -11.90 25.18 16.89
N LYS A 115 -10.85 25.72 16.26
CA LYS A 115 -10.36 25.30 14.94
C LYS A 115 -10.00 23.83 14.89
N ARG A 116 -9.27 23.31 15.88
CA ARG A 116 -8.88 21.88 15.94
C ARG A 116 -10.06 20.98 16.27
N TYR A 117 -10.99 21.45 17.06
CA TYR A 117 -12.20 20.71 17.41
C TYR A 117 -13.15 20.57 16.21
N THR A 118 -13.33 21.64 15.43
CA THR A 118 -14.29 21.73 14.34
C THR A 118 -13.68 21.51 12.95
N THR A 119 -12.35 21.50 12.82
CA THR A 119 -11.60 21.57 11.56
C THR A 119 -11.77 22.89 10.77
N LEU A 120 -12.33 23.94 11.39
CA LEU A 120 -12.51 25.25 10.78
C LEU A 120 -11.19 25.80 10.22
N GLY A 121 -11.15 26.12 8.93
CA GLY A 121 -9.99 26.73 8.28
C GLY A 121 -8.76 25.84 8.19
N MET A 122 -8.93 24.52 8.26
CA MET A 122 -7.83 23.54 8.15
C MET A 122 -7.67 22.97 6.75
N ALA A 123 -8.51 23.32 5.80
CA ALA A 123 -8.44 22.86 4.42
C ALA A 123 -7.44 23.67 3.58
N THR A 124 -7.41 23.44 2.28
CA THR A 124 -6.40 23.97 1.35
C THR A 124 -6.36 25.49 1.26
N ASP A 125 -7.49 26.17 1.53
CA ASP A 125 -7.55 27.63 1.58
C ASP A 125 -6.99 28.23 2.88
N GLN A 126 -6.68 27.38 3.86
CA GLN A 126 -6.19 27.76 5.21
C GLN A 126 -7.08 28.80 5.90
N GLY A 127 -8.39 28.69 5.67
CA GLY A 127 -9.40 29.53 6.31
C GLY A 127 -9.49 30.94 5.79
N LYS A 128 -8.91 31.26 4.62
CA LYS A 128 -9.00 32.64 4.04
C LYS A 128 -10.43 33.07 3.81
N LEU A 129 -11.35 32.15 3.54
CA LEU A 129 -12.78 32.43 3.37
C LEU A 129 -13.60 32.30 4.66
N SER A 130 -13.16 31.48 5.61
CA SER A 130 -14.00 31.07 6.75
C SER A 130 -13.57 31.63 8.09
N ASN A 131 -12.28 31.91 8.31
CA ASN A 131 -11.72 32.20 9.63
C ASN A 131 -12.36 33.43 10.28
N ILE A 132 -12.57 34.54 9.56
CA ILE A 132 -13.13 35.74 10.14
C ILE A 132 -14.57 35.52 10.63
N ASN A 133 -15.38 34.81 9.88
CA ASN A 133 -16.75 34.47 10.27
C ASN A 133 -16.76 33.48 11.46
N GLY A 134 -15.81 32.54 11.48
CA GLY A 134 -15.63 31.64 12.62
C GLY A 134 -15.22 32.36 13.91
N LEU A 135 -14.26 33.29 13.80
CA LEU A 135 -13.84 34.17 14.93
C LEU A 135 -15.03 34.94 15.51
N ALA A 136 -15.79 35.58 14.63
CA ALA A 136 -16.96 36.38 15.04
C ALA A 136 -18.06 35.48 15.65
N THR A 137 -18.26 34.27 15.11
CA THR A 137 -19.23 33.30 15.65
C THR A 137 -18.83 32.81 17.03
N LEU A 138 -17.53 32.49 17.24
CA LEU A 138 -17.00 32.09 18.55
C LEU A 138 -17.10 33.24 19.57
N ALA A 139 -16.65 34.45 19.19
CA ALA A 139 -16.74 35.64 20.02
C ALA A 139 -18.18 35.95 20.44
N GLY A 140 -19.13 35.90 19.50
CA GLY A 140 -20.54 36.10 19.78
C GLY A 140 -21.16 34.99 20.65
N ALA A 141 -20.67 33.77 20.58
CA ALA A 141 -21.09 32.67 21.46
C ALA A 141 -20.59 32.83 22.90
N MET A 142 -19.49 33.57 23.09
CA MET A 142 -18.85 33.83 24.38
C MET A 142 -19.20 35.22 24.97
N ASP A 143 -20.03 36.00 24.29
CA ASP A 143 -20.31 37.39 24.62
C ASP A 143 -19.03 38.21 24.76
N ALA A 144 -18.11 38.06 23.82
CA ALA A 144 -16.80 38.67 23.81
C ALA A 144 -16.51 39.36 22.46
N ASP A 145 -15.49 40.21 22.43
CA ASP A 145 -14.99 40.78 21.18
C ASP A 145 -14.10 39.81 20.41
N ILE A 146 -14.03 39.96 19.09
CA ILE A 146 -13.19 39.13 18.21
C ILE A 146 -11.73 39.03 18.69
N PRO A 147 -11.04 40.13 19.10
CA PRO A 147 -9.69 40.04 19.61
C PRO A 147 -9.52 39.17 20.86
N ALA A 148 -10.56 39.02 21.67
CA ALA A 148 -10.50 38.21 22.90
C ALA A 148 -10.41 36.70 22.63
N VAL A 149 -10.95 36.20 21.51
CA VAL A 149 -10.88 34.80 21.14
C VAL A 149 -9.59 34.46 20.38
N GLY A 150 -8.75 35.43 20.06
CA GLY A 150 -7.49 35.30 19.34
C GLY A 150 -7.64 35.27 17.82
N THR A 151 -6.56 34.97 17.12
CA THR A 151 -6.52 34.84 15.67
C THR A 151 -6.02 33.44 15.28
N THR A 152 -6.49 32.96 14.15
CA THR A 152 -6.04 31.69 13.60
C THR A 152 -4.64 31.77 13.02
N THR A 153 -3.84 30.75 13.26
CA THR A 153 -2.50 30.61 12.69
C THR A 153 -2.56 29.70 11.46
N PHE A 154 -1.92 30.11 10.39
CA PHE A 154 -1.79 29.33 9.19
C PHE A 154 -0.73 28.23 9.36
N ARG A 155 -0.93 27.12 8.66
CA ARG A 155 0.07 26.05 8.54
C ARG A 155 0.65 26.03 7.12
N PRO A 156 1.92 25.71 6.96
CA PRO A 156 2.46 25.45 5.62
C PRO A 156 1.75 24.27 4.94
N PRO A 157 1.50 24.34 3.63
CA PRO A 157 1.69 25.49 2.76
C PRO A 157 0.54 26.51 2.91
N TYR A 158 0.87 27.80 3.01
CA TYR A 158 -0.12 28.89 3.12
C TYR A 158 -0.96 29.05 1.85
N HIS A 159 -0.36 28.81 0.69
CA HIS A 159 -1.06 28.70 -0.58
C HIS A 159 -1.15 27.22 -0.98
N PRO A 160 -2.24 26.79 -1.63
CA PRO A 160 -2.34 25.46 -2.19
C PRO A 160 -1.15 25.16 -3.10
N ILE A 161 -0.50 24.03 -2.86
CA ILE A 161 0.61 23.53 -3.68
C ILE A 161 0.12 22.28 -4.41
N SER A 162 0.33 22.22 -5.71
CA SER A 162 -0.01 21.02 -6.46
C SER A 162 0.92 19.85 -6.10
N MET A 163 0.43 18.63 -6.18
CA MET A 163 1.25 17.43 -5.98
C MET A 163 2.45 17.41 -6.94
N GLY A 164 2.27 17.90 -8.16
CA GLY A 164 3.36 18.02 -9.13
C GLY A 164 4.45 19.02 -8.71
N ALA A 165 4.10 20.10 -7.99
CA ALA A 165 5.10 21.03 -7.45
C ALA A 165 5.90 20.39 -6.30
N ILE A 166 5.25 19.58 -5.45
CA ILE A 166 5.92 18.81 -4.38
C ILE A 166 6.84 17.75 -4.99
N ALA A 167 6.37 17.04 -6.01
CA ALA A 167 7.13 16.01 -6.70
C ALA A 167 8.37 16.60 -7.41
N GLY A 168 8.31 17.85 -7.86
CA GLY A 168 9.42 18.50 -8.55
C GLY A 168 9.82 17.75 -9.82
N GLU A 169 11.06 17.27 -9.87
CA GLU A 169 11.61 16.47 -10.97
C GLU A 169 11.26 14.98 -10.87
N ALA A 170 10.75 14.51 -9.73
CA ALA A 170 10.33 13.13 -9.54
C ALA A 170 9.06 12.83 -10.35
N ARG A 171 9.22 12.54 -11.65
CA ARG A 171 8.15 12.23 -12.62
C ARG A 171 8.46 10.93 -13.34
N GLY A 172 7.42 10.25 -13.83
CA GLY A 172 7.59 8.97 -14.53
C GLY A 172 8.32 7.97 -13.67
N ASP A 173 9.37 7.37 -14.18
CA ASP A 173 10.16 6.32 -13.49
C ASP A 173 10.85 6.82 -12.21
N VAL A 174 11.18 8.11 -12.12
CA VAL A 174 11.76 8.71 -10.90
C VAL A 174 10.69 8.88 -9.81
N PHE A 175 9.44 9.18 -10.19
CA PHE A 175 8.30 9.27 -9.26
C PHE A 175 7.82 7.90 -8.81
N GLN A 176 7.77 6.94 -9.75
CA GLN A 176 7.38 5.57 -9.51
C GLN A 176 8.47 4.63 -10.02
N PRO A 177 9.53 4.41 -9.23
CA PRO A 177 10.65 3.59 -9.65
C PRO A 177 10.20 2.16 -9.95
N ILE A 178 10.75 1.62 -11.04
CA ILE A 178 10.50 0.24 -11.47
C ILE A 178 11.65 -0.63 -10.96
N ARG A 179 11.33 -1.71 -10.26
CA ARG A 179 12.27 -2.76 -9.87
C ARG A 179 12.33 -3.80 -10.99
N ARG A 180 13.52 -4.15 -11.40
CA ARG A 180 13.80 -5.11 -12.47
C ARG A 180 14.52 -6.32 -11.91
N THR A 181 14.15 -7.50 -12.39
CA THR A 181 14.88 -8.73 -12.08
C THR A 181 16.21 -8.77 -12.84
N PRO A 182 17.17 -9.60 -12.43
CA PRO A 182 18.40 -9.84 -13.21
C PRO A 182 18.16 -10.33 -14.64
N LEU A 183 16.96 -10.84 -14.95
CA LEU A 183 16.57 -11.40 -16.24
C LEU A 183 15.72 -10.44 -17.08
N HIS A 184 15.46 -9.23 -16.60
CA HIS A 184 14.52 -8.28 -17.22
C HIS A 184 14.81 -8.04 -18.70
N ASP A 185 16.07 -7.74 -19.04
CA ASP A 185 16.45 -7.40 -20.41
C ASP A 185 16.28 -8.61 -21.37
N TRP A 186 16.49 -9.83 -20.86
CA TRP A 186 16.20 -11.05 -21.62
C TRP A 186 14.70 -11.19 -21.92
N HIS A 187 13.87 -10.97 -20.90
CA HIS A 187 12.41 -11.05 -21.06
C HIS A 187 11.89 -10.00 -22.05
N GLU A 188 12.38 -8.77 -21.94
CA GLU A 188 12.02 -7.68 -22.86
C GLU A 188 12.42 -8.02 -24.30
N ALA A 189 13.66 -8.50 -24.51
CA ALA A 189 14.16 -8.91 -25.83
C ALA A 189 13.38 -10.11 -26.42
N ASN A 190 12.75 -10.93 -25.59
CA ASN A 190 11.94 -12.08 -26.00
C ASN A 190 10.44 -11.80 -26.04
N GLY A 191 10.03 -10.54 -25.98
CA GLY A 191 8.64 -10.09 -26.17
C GLY A 191 7.70 -10.42 -25.02
N ALA A 192 8.20 -10.43 -23.79
CA ALA A 192 7.37 -10.61 -22.62
C ALA A 192 6.35 -9.47 -22.47
N GLU A 193 5.10 -9.80 -22.22
CA GLU A 193 4.13 -8.88 -21.63
C GLU A 193 4.37 -8.81 -20.11
N TRP A 194 4.06 -7.66 -19.51
CA TRP A 194 4.45 -7.39 -18.14
C TRP A 194 3.27 -7.28 -17.18
N GLU A 195 3.42 -7.88 -16.02
CA GLU A 195 2.56 -7.70 -14.86
C GLU A 195 3.29 -6.88 -13.79
N PRO A 196 2.74 -5.73 -13.36
CA PRO A 196 3.27 -5.01 -12.22
C PRO A 196 2.79 -5.64 -10.90
N VAL A 197 3.72 -5.93 -9.99
CA VAL A 197 3.42 -6.30 -8.60
C VAL A 197 4.20 -5.36 -7.69
N GLY A 198 3.50 -4.37 -7.12
CA GLY A 198 4.16 -3.24 -6.50
C GLY A 198 5.05 -2.53 -7.53
N GLN A 199 6.32 -2.40 -7.22
CA GLN A 199 7.32 -1.81 -8.10
C GLN A 199 7.95 -2.82 -9.09
N TRP A 200 7.77 -4.12 -8.87
CA TRP A 200 8.34 -5.15 -9.72
C TRP A 200 7.64 -5.24 -11.07
N ARG A 201 8.42 -5.50 -12.12
CA ARG A 201 7.96 -5.94 -13.43
C ARG A 201 8.22 -7.43 -13.55
N ARG A 202 7.13 -8.22 -13.67
CA ARG A 202 7.20 -9.67 -13.89
C ARG A 202 6.71 -10.02 -15.28
N PRO A 203 7.31 -11.00 -15.97
CA PRO A 203 6.74 -11.50 -17.22
C PRO A 203 5.35 -12.10 -16.96
N TYR A 204 4.33 -11.57 -17.63
CA TYR A 204 2.95 -12.04 -17.55
C TYR A 204 2.70 -13.21 -18.52
N ALA A 205 3.13 -13.05 -19.77
CA ALA A 205 3.07 -14.05 -20.84
C ALA A 205 4.09 -13.70 -21.94
N TYR A 206 4.31 -14.65 -22.88
CA TYR A 206 5.21 -14.47 -24.02
C TYR A 206 4.47 -14.69 -25.34
N PRO A 207 3.61 -13.76 -25.80
CA PRO A 207 2.88 -13.92 -27.03
C PRO A 207 3.82 -13.89 -28.26
N ARG A 208 3.57 -14.79 -29.20
CA ARG A 208 4.26 -14.84 -30.50
C ARG A 208 3.52 -14.00 -31.51
N LYS A 209 4.18 -13.68 -32.61
CA LYS A 209 3.54 -12.93 -33.68
C LYS A 209 2.23 -13.58 -34.15
N GLY A 210 1.12 -12.87 -33.94
CA GLY A 210 -0.23 -13.33 -34.33
C GLY A 210 -0.96 -14.12 -33.25
N GLU A 211 -0.35 -14.39 -32.09
CA GLU A 211 -1.02 -14.94 -30.92
C GLU A 211 -1.65 -13.81 -30.11
N THR A 212 -2.79 -14.09 -29.49
CA THR A 212 -3.30 -13.29 -28.36
C THR A 212 -2.56 -13.69 -27.09
N THR A 213 -2.65 -12.85 -26.04
CA THR A 213 -2.12 -13.19 -24.70
C THR A 213 -2.70 -14.53 -24.22
N HIS A 214 -4.01 -14.73 -24.42
CA HIS A 214 -4.67 -15.98 -24.06
C HIS A 214 -4.09 -17.20 -24.77
N ASP A 215 -3.87 -17.12 -26.10
CA ASP A 215 -3.26 -18.22 -26.88
C ASP A 215 -1.85 -18.56 -26.37
N ALA A 216 -1.07 -17.51 -26.06
CA ALA A 216 0.27 -17.67 -25.50
C ALA A 216 0.23 -18.41 -24.16
N VAL A 217 -0.64 -17.99 -23.24
CA VAL A 217 -0.82 -18.59 -21.91
C VAL A 217 -1.25 -20.06 -22.05
N MET A 218 -2.22 -20.38 -22.92
CA MET A 218 -2.66 -21.75 -23.16
C MET A 218 -1.53 -22.65 -23.68
N ARG A 219 -0.70 -22.12 -24.55
CA ARG A 219 0.50 -22.78 -25.07
C ARG A 219 1.54 -23.01 -23.97
N GLU A 220 1.77 -22.02 -23.11
CA GLU A 220 2.72 -22.09 -22.00
C GLU A 220 2.30 -23.13 -20.96
N VAL A 221 1.01 -23.16 -20.58
CA VAL A 221 0.44 -24.18 -19.67
C VAL A 221 0.61 -25.58 -20.25
N THR A 222 0.20 -25.78 -21.51
CA THR A 222 0.28 -27.07 -22.19
C THR A 222 1.73 -27.56 -22.28
N ASN A 223 2.67 -26.66 -22.62
CA ASN A 223 4.09 -27.00 -22.69
C ASN A 223 4.68 -27.38 -21.33
N THR A 224 4.34 -26.60 -20.30
CA THR A 224 4.86 -26.84 -18.94
C THR A 224 4.35 -28.18 -18.38
N ARG A 225 3.08 -28.55 -18.64
CA ARG A 225 2.52 -29.84 -18.22
C ARG A 225 3.09 -31.00 -18.99
N SER A 226 3.37 -30.86 -20.30
CA SER A 226 3.79 -31.97 -21.17
C SER A 226 5.30 -32.08 -21.39
N LYS A 227 6.05 -30.99 -21.19
CA LYS A 227 7.47 -30.93 -21.53
C LYS A 227 8.30 -30.24 -20.45
N LEU A 228 8.59 -28.93 -20.63
CA LEU A 228 9.49 -28.18 -19.79
C LEU A 228 9.16 -26.68 -19.85
N GLY A 229 8.86 -26.07 -18.70
CA GLY A 229 8.68 -24.65 -18.52
C GLY A 229 9.77 -24.03 -17.66
N MET A 230 10.07 -22.76 -17.88
CA MET A 230 10.96 -21.97 -17.04
C MET A 230 10.29 -20.64 -16.64
N LEU A 231 10.35 -20.32 -15.36
CA LEU A 231 9.79 -19.08 -14.80
C LEU A 231 10.87 -18.30 -14.06
N ASP A 232 10.89 -16.99 -14.26
CA ASP A 232 11.64 -16.08 -13.41
C ASP A 232 10.90 -15.85 -12.09
N ALA A 233 11.37 -16.48 -11.03
CA ALA A 233 10.87 -16.39 -9.67
C ALA A 233 11.70 -15.45 -8.79
N SER A 234 12.55 -14.60 -9.40
CA SER A 234 13.49 -13.73 -8.68
C SER A 234 12.80 -12.70 -7.77
N THR A 235 11.56 -12.36 -8.05
CA THR A 235 10.79 -11.38 -7.26
C THR A 235 10.23 -11.93 -5.96
N LEU A 236 10.15 -13.26 -5.79
CA LEU A 236 9.71 -13.86 -4.52
C LEU A 236 10.62 -13.41 -3.38
N GLY A 237 10.03 -13.03 -2.25
CA GLY A 237 10.78 -12.57 -1.09
C GLY A 237 11.73 -13.65 -0.55
N LYS A 238 12.90 -13.23 -0.13
CA LYS A 238 13.93 -14.08 0.48
C LYS A 238 14.46 -13.37 1.72
N ILE A 239 14.09 -13.88 2.89
CA ILE A 239 14.46 -13.30 4.17
C ILE A 239 15.32 -14.32 4.93
N ILE A 240 16.57 -13.95 5.21
CA ILE A 240 17.42 -14.73 6.11
C ILE A 240 17.06 -14.39 7.54
N VAL A 241 16.83 -15.43 8.34
CA VAL A 241 16.62 -15.35 9.79
C VAL A 241 17.73 -16.16 10.45
N LYS A 242 18.58 -15.50 11.23
CA LYS A 242 19.77 -16.10 11.82
C LYS A 242 19.94 -15.75 13.29
N GLY A 243 20.32 -16.72 14.09
CA GLY A 243 20.66 -16.59 15.49
C GLY A 243 20.24 -17.80 16.32
N PRO A 244 20.75 -17.92 17.55
CA PRO A 244 20.43 -19.04 18.43
C PRO A 244 18.94 -19.24 18.67
N ASP A 245 18.15 -18.16 18.67
CA ASP A 245 16.71 -18.18 18.89
C ASP A 245 15.89 -18.18 17.57
N ALA A 246 16.54 -18.26 16.39
CA ALA A 246 15.86 -18.17 15.10
C ALA A 246 14.74 -19.21 14.94
N GLY A 247 14.95 -20.46 15.36
CA GLY A 247 13.92 -21.50 15.31
C GLY A 247 12.73 -21.19 16.21
N ARG A 248 12.97 -20.67 17.42
CA ARG A 248 11.94 -20.25 18.37
C ARG A 248 11.17 -19.03 17.85
N PHE A 249 11.87 -18.05 17.30
CA PHE A 249 11.28 -16.87 16.69
C PHE A 249 10.33 -17.24 15.54
N LEU A 250 10.77 -18.10 14.64
CA LEU A 250 9.93 -18.59 13.54
C LEU A 250 8.75 -19.42 14.03
N ASP A 251 8.89 -20.12 15.15
CA ASP A 251 7.76 -20.81 15.77
C ASP A 251 6.71 -19.81 16.30
N MET A 252 7.10 -18.62 16.72
CA MET A 252 6.15 -17.61 17.15
C MET A 252 5.42 -16.95 15.96
N LEU A 253 6.07 -16.80 14.82
CA LEU A 253 5.50 -16.16 13.63
C LEU A 253 4.65 -17.11 12.77
N TYR A 254 5.14 -18.31 12.52
CA TYR A 254 4.46 -19.27 11.65
C TYR A 254 3.48 -20.17 12.42
N THR A 255 2.46 -20.63 11.73
CA THR A 255 1.53 -21.63 12.30
C THR A 255 2.16 -22.99 12.49
N ASN A 256 3.19 -23.34 11.69
CA ASN A 256 3.97 -24.58 11.79
C ASN A 256 5.15 -24.45 12.78
N MET A 257 5.71 -25.59 13.20
CA MET A 257 6.93 -25.66 14.02
C MET A 257 8.18 -25.63 13.14
N MET A 258 8.82 -24.47 12.99
CA MET A 258 10.04 -24.34 12.19
C MET A 258 11.29 -24.81 12.94
N SER A 259 11.31 -24.72 14.26
CA SER A 259 12.42 -25.20 15.12
C SER A 259 12.71 -26.71 14.96
N THR A 260 11.70 -27.51 14.59
CA THR A 260 11.85 -28.96 14.37
C THR A 260 12.25 -29.34 12.96
N LEU A 261 12.35 -28.38 12.04
CA LEU A 261 12.84 -28.59 10.69
C LEU A 261 14.33 -28.96 10.76
N LYS A 262 14.74 -29.99 10.01
CA LYS A 262 16.17 -30.37 9.95
C LYS A 262 16.92 -29.55 8.91
N PRO A 263 18.21 -29.25 9.09
CA PRO A 263 19.04 -28.69 8.01
C PRO A 263 18.89 -29.52 6.70
N GLY A 264 18.90 -28.85 5.56
CA GLY A 264 18.68 -29.46 4.24
C GLY A 264 17.20 -29.71 3.90
N LYS A 265 16.26 -29.42 4.78
CA LYS A 265 14.83 -29.61 4.55
C LYS A 265 14.10 -28.26 4.41
N CYS A 266 12.96 -28.35 3.73
CA CYS A 266 12.00 -27.27 3.57
C CYS A 266 10.67 -27.57 4.28
N ARG A 267 9.94 -26.53 4.65
CA ARG A 267 8.58 -26.64 5.20
C ARG A 267 7.73 -25.47 4.73
N TYR A 268 6.55 -25.78 4.21
CA TYR A 268 5.54 -24.75 3.93
C TYR A 268 4.97 -24.21 5.25
N GLY A 269 4.82 -22.92 5.34
CA GLY A 269 4.33 -22.23 6.52
C GLY A 269 3.41 -21.09 6.18
N LEU A 270 2.53 -20.78 7.12
CA LEU A 270 1.55 -19.70 7.06
C LEU A 270 1.87 -18.69 8.16
N MET A 271 1.79 -17.42 7.85
CA MET A 271 1.88 -16.33 8.81
C MET A 271 0.51 -15.66 8.99
N CYS A 272 0.15 -15.40 10.24
CA CYS A 272 -1.08 -14.72 10.59
C CYS A 272 -0.77 -13.40 11.30
N SER A 273 -1.65 -12.42 11.14
CA SER A 273 -1.64 -11.23 11.99
C SER A 273 -2.04 -11.59 13.42
N GLU A 274 -1.85 -10.67 14.36
CA GLU A 274 -2.32 -10.79 15.74
C GLU A 274 -3.85 -10.95 15.83
N ASN A 275 -4.58 -10.51 14.81
CA ASN A 275 -6.03 -10.72 14.69
C ASN A 275 -6.41 -12.10 14.15
N GLY A 276 -5.44 -12.93 13.81
CA GLY A 276 -5.63 -14.31 13.37
C GLY A 276 -5.85 -14.50 11.88
N PHE A 277 -5.86 -13.41 11.10
CA PHE A 277 -6.02 -13.47 9.64
C PHE A 277 -4.70 -13.83 8.95
N LEU A 278 -4.80 -14.60 7.88
CA LEU A 278 -3.66 -14.97 7.05
C LEU A 278 -3.09 -13.73 6.33
N ILE A 279 -1.80 -13.47 6.51
CA ILE A 279 -1.11 -12.31 5.91
C ILE A 279 -0.13 -12.70 4.80
N ASP A 280 0.55 -13.84 4.94
CA ASP A 280 1.46 -14.35 3.91
C ASP A 280 1.69 -15.86 4.10
N ASP A 281 2.24 -16.49 3.08
CA ASP A 281 2.66 -17.88 3.08
C ASP A 281 4.01 -18.05 2.40
N GLY A 282 4.60 -19.19 2.54
CA GLY A 282 5.85 -19.49 1.85
C GLY A 282 6.56 -20.73 2.35
N VAL A 283 7.66 -21.04 1.68
CA VAL A 283 8.51 -22.18 2.02
C VAL A 283 9.69 -21.69 2.85
N VAL A 284 9.85 -22.26 4.04
CA VAL A 284 11.01 -22.03 4.91
C VAL A 284 12.01 -23.16 4.71
N ALA A 285 13.24 -22.82 4.37
CA ALA A 285 14.37 -23.74 4.28
C ALA A 285 15.29 -23.55 5.50
N ARG A 286 15.60 -24.63 6.22
CA ARG A 286 16.61 -24.58 7.28
C ARG A 286 17.98 -24.81 6.68
N ILE A 287 18.85 -23.81 6.78
CA ILE A 287 20.19 -23.82 6.18
C ILE A 287 21.17 -24.59 7.08
N ASP A 288 21.22 -24.21 8.34
CA ASP A 288 22.03 -24.86 9.37
C ASP A 288 21.27 -24.84 10.72
N ASP A 289 21.97 -25.02 11.83
CA ASP A 289 21.33 -25.12 13.13
C ASP A 289 20.67 -23.82 13.59
N ASP A 290 21.18 -22.67 13.19
CA ASP A 290 20.72 -21.35 13.60
C ASP A 290 20.31 -20.41 12.45
N THR A 291 20.28 -20.92 11.21
CA THR A 291 20.01 -20.11 10.01
C THR A 291 18.87 -20.69 9.19
N PHE A 292 17.89 -19.85 8.87
CA PHE A 292 16.75 -20.18 8.02
C PHE A 292 16.66 -19.18 6.86
N LEU A 293 16.16 -19.64 5.73
CA LEU A 293 15.74 -18.80 4.62
C LEU A 293 14.23 -18.94 4.44
N CYS A 294 13.53 -17.83 4.65
CA CYS A 294 12.09 -17.75 4.51
C CYS A 294 11.74 -17.15 3.15
N HIS A 295 11.03 -17.89 2.31
CA HIS A 295 10.43 -17.34 1.10
C HIS A 295 9.07 -16.72 1.46
N THR A 296 8.73 -15.62 0.80
CA THR A 296 7.45 -14.91 0.91
C THR A 296 6.88 -14.65 -0.48
N THR A 297 5.64 -14.20 -0.55
CA THR A 297 5.11 -13.68 -1.81
C THR A 297 5.91 -12.46 -2.28
N THR A 298 5.84 -12.15 -3.59
CA THR A 298 6.50 -10.96 -4.15
C THR A 298 6.05 -9.68 -3.47
N GLY A 299 4.74 -9.52 -3.27
CA GLY A 299 4.17 -8.35 -2.60
C GLY A 299 4.43 -8.32 -1.10
N GLY A 300 4.63 -9.48 -0.48
CA GLY A 300 4.86 -9.64 0.96
C GLY A 300 6.29 -9.39 1.43
N ALA A 301 7.28 -9.40 0.53
CA ALA A 301 8.70 -9.41 0.91
C ALA A 301 9.10 -8.31 1.90
N GLU A 302 8.72 -7.07 1.62
CA GLU A 302 9.07 -5.92 2.48
C GLU A 302 8.20 -5.88 3.75
N SER A 303 6.89 -6.12 3.61
CA SER A 303 5.97 -6.09 4.76
C SER A 303 6.25 -7.19 5.77
N ILE A 304 6.64 -8.40 5.30
CA ILE A 304 7.00 -9.49 6.19
C ILE A 304 8.36 -9.26 6.85
N HIS A 305 9.32 -8.70 6.13
CA HIS A 305 10.58 -8.28 6.74
C HIS A 305 10.35 -7.23 7.84
N GLN A 306 9.54 -6.21 7.56
CA GLN A 306 9.16 -5.19 8.55
C GLN A 306 8.40 -5.82 9.74
N HIS A 307 7.47 -6.73 9.48
CA HIS A 307 6.73 -7.45 10.51
C HIS A 307 7.66 -8.27 11.43
N MET A 308 8.66 -8.94 10.87
CA MET A 308 9.67 -9.65 11.66
C MET A 308 10.49 -8.70 12.54
N GLU A 309 10.93 -7.57 11.99
CA GLU A 309 11.68 -6.53 12.72
C GLU A 309 10.83 -5.91 13.83
N GLU A 310 9.57 -5.60 13.56
CA GLU A 310 8.66 -5.01 14.55
C GLU A 310 8.52 -5.91 15.77
N TRP A 311 8.24 -7.19 15.59
CA TRP A 311 8.09 -8.14 16.70
C TRP A 311 9.38 -8.35 17.46
N LEU A 312 10.54 -8.38 16.80
CA LEU A 312 11.85 -8.47 17.45
C LEU A 312 12.18 -7.22 18.28
N GLN A 313 11.76 -6.03 17.83
CA GLN A 313 12.10 -4.79 18.51
C GLN A 313 11.09 -4.39 19.60
N THR A 314 9.89 -4.94 19.61
CA THR A 314 8.83 -4.57 20.55
C THR A 314 8.54 -5.67 21.57
N GLU A 315 8.15 -6.86 21.13
CA GLU A 315 7.67 -7.92 22.02
C GLU A 315 8.74 -8.97 22.38
N TRP A 316 9.65 -9.27 21.44
CA TRP A 316 10.66 -10.33 21.60
C TRP A 316 12.09 -9.79 21.52
N TRP A 317 12.30 -8.62 22.10
CA TRP A 317 13.58 -7.90 22.11
C TRP A 317 14.71 -8.64 22.81
N ASP A 318 14.41 -9.65 23.60
CA ASP A 318 15.36 -10.54 24.28
C ASP A 318 15.83 -11.71 23.40
N PHE A 319 15.21 -11.92 22.22
CA PHE A 319 15.65 -12.96 21.29
C PHE A 319 16.94 -12.55 20.58
N ASN A 320 17.90 -13.47 20.56
CA ASN A 320 19.13 -13.28 19.81
C ASN A 320 18.93 -13.75 18.36
N VAL A 321 18.31 -12.89 17.56
CA VAL A 321 17.94 -13.14 16.16
C VAL A 321 18.21 -11.90 15.31
N TYR A 322 18.71 -12.13 14.11
CA TYR A 322 18.90 -11.11 13.08
C TYR A 322 18.12 -11.52 11.84
N VAL A 323 17.47 -10.55 11.22
CA VAL A 323 16.73 -10.73 9.96
C VAL A 323 17.31 -9.85 8.87
N ALA A 324 17.30 -10.33 7.63
CA ALA A 324 17.78 -9.57 6.48
C ALA A 324 16.98 -9.95 5.22
N ASN A 325 16.46 -8.94 4.55
CA ASN A 325 15.87 -9.13 3.23
C ASN A 325 16.98 -9.21 2.18
N VAL A 326 17.14 -10.37 1.57
CA VAL A 326 18.17 -10.67 0.56
C VAL A 326 17.56 -10.95 -0.83
N THR A 327 16.34 -10.52 -1.05
CA THR A 327 15.58 -10.80 -2.28
C THR A 327 16.38 -10.46 -3.54
N GLU A 328 17.00 -9.29 -3.59
CA GLU A 328 17.71 -8.79 -4.77
C GLU A 328 19.11 -9.39 -4.96
N GLN A 329 19.60 -10.15 -3.98
CA GLN A 329 20.92 -10.79 -4.09
C GLN A 329 20.91 -12.04 -4.98
N TYR A 330 19.72 -12.57 -5.28
CA TYR A 330 19.56 -13.81 -6.02
C TYR A 330 18.68 -13.62 -7.27
N ALA A 331 19.11 -14.24 -8.37
CA ALA A 331 18.21 -14.67 -9.42
C ALA A 331 17.67 -16.05 -9.04
N GLN A 332 16.35 -16.21 -9.01
CA GLN A 332 15.69 -17.49 -8.72
C GLN A 332 14.88 -17.94 -9.93
N ILE A 333 15.18 -19.12 -10.42
CA ILE A 333 14.58 -19.68 -11.63
C ILE A 333 13.86 -20.96 -11.28
N ALA A 334 12.58 -21.06 -11.61
CA ALA A 334 11.82 -22.29 -11.50
C ALA A 334 11.91 -23.07 -12.82
N VAL A 335 12.37 -24.33 -12.74
CA VAL A 335 12.46 -25.29 -13.85
C VAL A 335 11.40 -26.36 -13.62
N VAL A 336 10.37 -26.41 -14.47
CA VAL A 336 9.10 -27.06 -14.18
C VAL A 336 8.66 -27.97 -15.33
N GLY A 337 8.14 -29.13 -14.99
CA GLY A 337 7.56 -30.07 -15.95
C GLY A 337 8.23 -31.46 -15.95
N PRO A 338 7.70 -32.44 -16.71
CA PRO A 338 8.19 -33.81 -16.72
C PRO A 338 9.69 -33.95 -17.06
N ASN A 339 10.22 -33.01 -17.84
CA ASN A 339 11.61 -32.99 -18.27
C ASN A 339 12.54 -32.15 -17.39
N ALA A 340 12.03 -31.53 -16.30
CA ALA A 340 12.81 -30.62 -15.46
C ALA A 340 14.10 -31.27 -14.94
N ARG A 341 14.03 -32.49 -14.37
CA ARG A 341 15.22 -33.20 -13.90
C ARG A 341 16.21 -33.48 -15.02
N LYS A 342 15.75 -33.95 -16.16
CA LYS A 342 16.61 -34.24 -17.32
C LYS A 342 17.36 -32.98 -17.79
N CYS A 343 16.73 -31.84 -17.75
CA CYS A 343 17.38 -30.56 -18.08
C CYS A 343 18.54 -30.27 -17.14
N LEU A 344 18.35 -30.41 -15.82
CA LEU A 344 19.39 -30.20 -14.84
C LEU A 344 20.51 -31.24 -14.91
N GLU A 345 20.18 -32.52 -15.17
CA GLU A 345 21.16 -33.57 -15.39
C GLU A 345 22.03 -33.28 -16.62
N LYS A 346 21.44 -32.74 -17.71
CA LYS A 346 22.18 -32.34 -18.93
C LYS A 346 23.08 -31.12 -18.67
N LEU A 347 22.64 -30.19 -17.83
CA LEU A 347 23.46 -29.07 -17.42
C LEU A 347 24.71 -29.55 -16.64
N GLY A 348 24.54 -30.65 -15.91
CA GLY A 348 25.61 -31.32 -15.17
C GLY A 348 26.02 -30.61 -13.89
N GLY A 349 26.76 -31.29 -13.05
CA GLY A 349 27.23 -30.81 -11.75
C GLY A 349 26.70 -31.66 -10.60
N MET A 350 25.91 -31.09 -9.70
CA MET A 350 25.37 -31.81 -8.54
C MET A 350 24.32 -32.86 -8.96
N ASP A 351 24.20 -33.91 -8.14
CA ASP A 351 23.15 -34.91 -8.30
C ASP A 351 21.78 -34.34 -7.87
N VAL A 352 20.84 -34.32 -8.82
CA VAL A 352 19.45 -33.87 -8.63
C VAL A 352 18.45 -35.04 -8.73
N SER A 353 18.95 -36.30 -8.62
CA SER A 353 18.11 -37.49 -8.61
C SER A 353 17.11 -37.46 -7.45
N LYS A 354 16.11 -38.34 -7.52
CA LYS A 354 15.09 -38.44 -6.46
C LYS A 354 15.70 -38.85 -5.10
N ASP A 355 16.77 -39.62 -5.15
CA ASP A 355 17.43 -40.15 -3.95
C ASP A 355 18.38 -39.13 -3.32
N ALA A 356 19.01 -38.26 -4.14
CA ALA A 356 19.91 -37.21 -3.68
C ALA A 356 19.16 -35.96 -3.22
N LEU A 357 18.01 -35.65 -3.85
CA LEU A 357 17.22 -34.47 -3.55
C LEU A 357 15.72 -34.79 -3.60
N ALA A 358 15.16 -35.19 -2.45
CA ALA A 358 13.76 -35.55 -2.32
C ALA A 358 12.85 -34.29 -2.28
N PHE A 359 11.54 -34.49 -2.44
CA PHE A 359 10.57 -33.40 -2.32
C PHE A 359 10.64 -32.73 -0.94
N MET A 360 10.58 -31.41 -0.92
CA MET A 360 10.79 -30.55 0.27
C MET A 360 12.20 -30.65 0.86
N GLU A 361 13.18 -30.86 0.00
CA GLU A 361 14.61 -30.73 0.33
C GLU A 361 15.26 -29.65 -0.51
N TRP A 362 16.40 -29.19 -0.01
CA TRP A 362 17.28 -28.28 -0.73
C TRP A 362 18.74 -28.70 -0.54
N ALA A 363 19.59 -28.29 -1.46
CA ALA A 363 21.03 -28.49 -1.37
C ALA A 363 21.81 -27.38 -2.08
N ASP A 364 22.97 -27.02 -1.54
CA ASP A 364 23.94 -26.18 -2.22
C ASP A 364 24.82 -27.06 -3.13
N GLY A 365 25.15 -26.54 -4.30
CA GLY A 365 25.97 -27.24 -5.26
C GLY A 365 26.40 -26.38 -6.44
N THR A 366 26.72 -27.07 -7.52
CA THR A 366 27.09 -26.43 -8.79
C THR A 366 26.29 -27.10 -9.91
N LEU A 367 25.65 -26.30 -10.75
CA LEU A 367 24.99 -26.73 -11.98
C LEU A 367 25.56 -25.96 -13.15
N GLY A 368 26.03 -26.63 -14.19
CA GLY A 368 26.63 -26.00 -15.37
C GLY A 368 27.83 -25.09 -15.05
N GLY A 369 28.52 -25.31 -13.93
CA GLY A 369 29.63 -24.46 -13.46
C GLY A 369 29.18 -23.29 -12.57
N PHE A 370 27.89 -23.05 -12.40
CA PHE A 370 27.34 -21.97 -11.55
C PHE A 370 27.12 -22.48 -10.13
N LYS A 371 27.61 -21.77 -9.11
CA LYS A 371 27.25 -22.04 -7.73
C LYS A 371 25.77 -21.72 -7.54
N CYS A 372 25.02 -22.64 -6.96
CA CYS A 372 23.59 -22.50 -6.82
C CYS A 372 23.06 -23.20 -5.57
N ARG A 373 21.89 -22.77 -5.13
CA ARG A 373 21.04 -23.50 -4.19
C ARG A 373 19.81 -24.03 -4.93
N VAL A 374 19.59 -25.32 -4.84
CA VAL A 374 18.50 -26.01 -5.53
C VAL A 374 17.48 -26.46 -4.50
N TYR A 375 16.24 -26.02 -4.65
CA TYR A 375 15.10 -26.43 -3.84
C TYR A 375 14.21 -27.38 -4.64
N ARG A 376 13.88 -28.52 -4.08
CA ARG A 376 12.93 -29.47 -4.68
C ARG A 376 11.52 -29.18 -4.18
N ILE A 377 10.94 -28.10 -4.65
CA ILE A 377 9.61 -27.59 -4.28
C ILE A 377 8.79 -27.36 -5.55
N SER A 378 7.46 -27.24 -5.41
CA SER A 378 6.57 -27.04 -6.55
C SER A 378 5.34 -26.25 -6.16
N PHE A 379 5.08 -25.16 -6.87
CA PHE A 379 3.83 -24.42 -6.81
C PHE A 379 2.88 -24.75 -7.97
N SER A 380 3.42 -25.28 -9.07
CA SER A 380 2.64 -25.73 -10.23
C SER A 380 2.03 -27.13 -10.07
N GLY A 381 2.49 -27.91 -9.08
CA GLY A 381 2.13 -29.32 -8.91
C GLY A 381 2.83 -30.28 -9.86
N GLU A 382 3.72 -29.79 -10.74
CA GLU A 382 4.59 -30.62 -11.57
C GLU A 382 5.92 -30.94 -10.87
N LEU A 383 6.74 -31.80 -11.49
CA LEU A 383 8.15 -31.95 -11.14
C LEU A 383 8.81 -30.57 -11.31
N SER A 384 9.27 -29.99 -10.21
CA SER A 384 9.79 -28.63 -10.19
C SER A 384 11.02 -28.52 -9.32
N TYR A 385 11.95 -27.69 -9.74
CA TYR A 385 13.11 -27.23 -9.01
C TYR A 385 13.16 -25.72 -9.05
N GLU A 386 13.31 -25.07 -7.91
CA GLU A 386 13.64 -23.67 -7.85
C GLU A 386 15.12 -23.51 -7.56
N ILE A 387 15.82 -22.74 -8.38
CA ILE A 387 17.27 -22.66 -8.34
C ILE A 387 17.67 -21.20 -8.14
N ALA A 388 18.34 -20.91 -7.04
CA ALA A 388 18.87 -19.60 -6.72
C ALA A 388 20.36 -19.54 -7.05
N VAL A 389 20.75 -18.54 -7.84
CA VAL A 389 22.14 -18.17 -8.14
C VAL A 389 22.36 -16.71 -7.76
N ASP A 390 23.61 -16.27 -7.63
CA ASP A 390 23.89 -14.84 -7.45
C ASP A 390 23.24 -14.01 -8.57
N ALA A 391 22.64 -12.88 -8.21
CA ALA A 391 21.90 -12.02 -9.13
C ALA A 391 22.73 -11.66 -10.38
N GLY A 392 24.01 -11.37 -10.23
CA GLY A 392 24.93 -11.06 -11.34
C GLY A 392 25.18 -12.23 -12.29
N GLN A 393 24.84 -13.48 -11.92
CA GLN A 393 24.96 -14.67 -12.75
C GLN A 393 23.62 -15.13 -13.35
N GLY A 394 22.51 -14.47 -12.99
CA GLY A 394 21.17 -14.88 -13.36
C GLY A 394 20.99 -15.06 -14.86
N GLN A 395 21.37 -14.07 -15.66
CA GLN A 395 21.25 -14.12 -17.12
C GLN A 395 22.04 -15.28 -17.73
N ALA A 396 23.31 -15.44 -17.35
CA ALA A 396 24.16 -16.49 -17.89
C ALA A 396 23.64 -17.89 -17.51
N PHE A 397 23.11 -18.03 -16.30
CA PHE A 397 22.51 -19.29 -15.84
C PHE A 397 21.20 -19.60 -16.56
N TRP A 398 20.36 -18.60 -16.81
CA TRP A 398 19.14 -18.73 -17.61
C TRP A 398 19.44 -19.21 -19.03
N ASP A 399 20.43 -18.59 -19.69
CA ASP A 399 20.85 -18.97 -21.05
C ASP A 399 21.38 -20.41 -21.08
N ALA A 400 22.17 -20.83 -20.07
CA ALA A 400 22.66 -22.19 -19.96
C ALA A 400 21.51 -23.21 -19.82
N LEU A 401 20.47 -22.89 -19.02
CA LEU A 401 19.26 -23.72 -18.89
C LEU A 401 18.48 -23.79 -20.21
N MET A 402 18.33 -22.67 -20.92
CA MET A 402 17.68 -22.64 -22.23
C MET A 402 18.40 -23.53 -23.24
N VAL A 403 19.72 -23.52 -23.26
CA VAL A 403 20.54 -24.40 -24.12
C VAL A 403 20.38 -25.86 -23.73
N ALA A 404 20.48 -26.20 -22.43
CA ALA A 404 20.35 -27.57 -21.94
C ALA A 404 18.95 -28.17 -22.19
N GLY A 405 17.91 -27.31 -22.11
CA GLY A 405 16.52 -27.70 -22.29
C GLY A 405 16.00 -27.68 -23.73
N ASN A 406 16.81 -27.24 -24.70
CA ASN A 406 16.34 -26.97 -26.07
C ASN A 406 15.66 -28.18 -26.72
N ASP A 407 16.28 -29.35 -26.70
CA ASP A 407 15.72 -30.62 -27.24
C ASP A 407 14.70 -31.29 -26.31
N LEU A 408 14.54 -30.78 -25.09
CA LEU A 408 13.51 -31.18 -24.13
C LEU A 408 12.24 -30.34 -24.22
N GLY A 409 12.21 -29.36 -25.14
CA GLY A 409 11.09 -28.46 -25.37
C GLY A 409 10.94 -27.38 -24.30
N VAL A 410 12.06 -26.84 -23.84
CA VAL A 410 12.06 -25.73 -22.89
C VAL A 410 11.35 -24.50 -23.46
N MET A 411 10.55 -23.86 -22.63
CA MET A 411 9.83 -22.64 -22.96
C MET A 411 9.74 -21.74 -21.72
N PRO A 412 10.01 -20.44 -21.83
CA PRO A 412 9.66 -19.51 -20.78
C PRO A 412 8.14 -19.46 -20.63
N TYR A 413 7.66 -19.27 -19.42
CA TYR A 413 6.26 -19.01 -19.15
C TYR A 413 6.10 -17.86 -18.15
N GLY A 414 4.98 -17.16 -18.25
CA GLY A 414 4.68 -16.02 -17.42
C GLY A 414 3.85 -16.34 -16.20
N THR A 415 3.55 -15.30 -15.44
CA THR A 415 2.77 -15.41 -14.18
C THR A 415 1.35 -15.87 -14.42
N GLU A 416 0.70 -15.50 -15.55
CA GLU A 416 -0.66 -15.99 -15.84
C GLU A 416 -0.69 -17.51 -16.06
N CYS A 417 0.30 -18.06 -16.73
CA CYS A 417 0.46 -19.51 -16.81
C CYS A 417 0.64 -20.14 -15.42
N LEU A 418 1.43 -19.51 -14.53
CA LEU A 418 1.59 -19.99 -13.15
C LEU A 418 0.26 -19.99 -12.39
N HIS A 419 -0.57 -18.97 -12.58
CA HIS A 419 -1.88 -18.85 -11.95
C HIS A 419 -2.81 -20.02 -12.34
N ILE A 420 -2.81 -20.40 -13.60
CA ILE A 420 -3.57 -21.58 -14.07
C ILE A 420 -3.00 -22.87 -13.46
N LEU A 421 -1.69 -23.05 -13.54
CA LEU A 421 -1.03 -24.26 -13.04
C LEU A 421 -1.28 -24.50 -11.54
N ARG A 422 -1.23 -23.44 -10.71
CA ARG A 422 -1.49 -23.56 -9.27
C ARG A 422 -2.97 -23.82 -8.99
N ALA A 423 -3.88 -23.17 -9.75
CA ALA A 423 -5.32 -23.32 -9.59
C ALA A 423 -5.77 -24.77 -9.92
N GLU A 424 -5.18 -25.42 -10.94
CA GLU A 424 -5.42 -26.83 -11.25
C GLU A 424 -5.10 -27.78 -10.07
N LYS A 425 -4.31 -27.31 -9.09
CA LYS A 425 -3.96 -28.06 -7.86
C LYS A 425 -4.71 -27.58 -6.63
N GLY A 426 -5.52 -26.54 -6.75
CA GLY A 426 -6.20 -25.91 -5.61
C GLY A 426 -5.24 -25.18 -4.66
N PHE A 427 -4.04 -24.80 -5.12
CA PHE A 427 -3.11 -24.00 -4.33
C PHE A 427 -3.53 -22.56 -4.30
N ILE A 428 -3.46 -21.95 -3.11
CA ILE A 428 -3.87 -20.55 -2.90
C ILE A 428 -2.81 -19.58 -3.40
N MET A 429 -3.27 -18.35 -3.70
CA MET A 429 -2.43 -17.16 -3.79
C MET A 429 -2.87 -16.12 -2.76
N ILE A 430 -1.92 -15.54 -2.08
CA ILE A 430 -2.16 -14.39 -1.21
C ILE A 430 -2.58 -13.20 -2.08
N GLY A 431 -3.73 -12.62 -1.75
CA GLY A 431 -4.35 -11.54 -2.51
C GLY A 431 -5.55 -11.99 -3.36
N ASP A 432 -5.55 -13.23 -3.88
CA ASP A 432 -6.67 -13.80 -4.62
C ASP A 432 -7.65 -14.50 -3.65
N GLU A 433 -7.21 -15.59 -3.01
CA GLU A 433 -8.01 -16.34 -2.03
C GLU A 433 -8.03 -15.69 -0.65
N THR A 434 -7.27 -14.62 -0.43
CA THR A 434 -7.23 -13.89 0.84
C THR A 434 -7.59 -12.42 0.63
N ASP A 435 -8.43 -11.88 1.50
CA ASP A 435 -8.91 -10.50 1.46
C ASP A 435 -8.65 -9.73 2.77
N GLY A 436 -7.79 -10.27 3.63
CA GLY A 436 -7.49 -9.71 4.94
C GLY A 436 -8.46 -10.16 6.04
N THR A 437 -9.49 -10.96 5.73
CA THR A 437 -10.46 -11.50 6.70
C THR A 437 -10.47 -13.02 6.76
N VAL A 438 -9.63 -13.67 5.96
CA VAL A 438 -9.54 -15.12 5.81
C VAL A 438 -8.57 -15.70 6.83
N ILE A 439 -8.94 -16.81 7.43
CA ILE A 439 -8.08 -17.60 8.31
C ILE A 439 -7.65 -18.90 7.62
N PRO A 440 -6.54 -19.54 8.01
CA PRO A 440 -6.07 -20.77 7.39
C PRO A 440 -7.11 -21.88 7.27
N GLN A 441 -8.02 -21.97 8.26
CA GLN A 441 -9.09 -22.96 8.30
C GLN A 441 -10.14 -22.75 7.21
N ASP A 442 -10.35 -21.53 6.76
CA ASP A 442 -11.26 -21.20 5.65
C ASP A 442 -10.77 -21.73 4.31
N LEU A 443 -9.45 -21.87 4.18
CA LEU A 443 -8.75 -22.32 2.98
C LEU A 443 -8.43 -23.83 3.00
N GLY A 444 -8.91 -24.57 4.01
CA GLY A 444 -8.57 -26.00 4.15
C GLY A 444 -7.12 -26.27 4.56
N LEU A 445 -6.39 -25.25 5.05
CA LEU A 445 -4.97 -25.32 5.41
C LEU A 445 -4.73 -25.75 6.87
N ASN A 446 -5.69 -26.43 7.50
CA ASN A 446 -5.57 -26.92 8.89
C ASN A 446 -4.32 -27.79 9.10
N TRP A 447 -3.87 -28.52 8.06
CA TRP A 447 -2.68 -29.37 8.10
C TRP A 447 -1.38 -28.56 8.32
N ALA A 448 -1.36 -27.29 7.94
CA ALA A 448 -0.23 -26.37 8.14
C ALA A 448 -0.23 -25.70 9.53
N ILE A 449 -1.19 -26.03 10.39
CA ILE A 449 -1.26 -25.56 11.77
C ILE A 449 -0.78 -26.67 12.72
N SER A 450 0.28 -26.43 13.46
CA SER A 450 0.80 -27.40 14.41
C SER A 450 -0.11 -27.56 15.62
N LYS A 451 -0.55 -28.77 15.89
CA LYS A 451 -1.31 -29.11 17.10
C LYS A 451 -0.44 -29.19 18.37
N LYS A 452 0.89 -29.16 18.20
CA LYS A 452 1.85 -29.29 19.30
C LYS A 452 2.36 -27.96 19.82
N LYS A 453 2.00 -26.85 19.17
CA LYS A 453 2.41 -25.51 19.59
C LYS A 453 1.47 -24.98 20.66
N ASP A 454 2.06 -24.46 21.72
CA ASP A 454 1.30 -23.80 22.77
C ASP A 454 0.76 -22.45 22.29
N ASP A 455 1.57 -21.70 21.53
CA ASP A 455 1.19 -20.39 20.98
C ASP A 455 1.89 -20.07 19.66
N TYR A 456 1.31 -19.16 18.90
CA TYR A 456 1.86 -18.45 17.74
C TYR A 456 1.01 -17.20 17.48
N LEU A 457 1.55 -16.26 16.75
CA LEU A 457 0.87 -15.00 16.44
C LEU A 457 -0.49 -15.25 15.78
N GLY A 458 -1.54 -14.72 16.38
CA GLY A 458 -2.92 -14.89 15.91
C GLY A 458 -3.66 -16.12 16.44
N LYS A 459 -3.01 -17.11 17.07
CA LYS A 459 -3.67 -18.33 17.56
C LYS A 459 -4.84 -18.05 18.49
N ARG A 460 -4.64 -17.15 19.47
CA ARG A 460 -5.68 -16.76 20.43
C ARG A 460 -6.86 -16.07 19.74
N ALA A 461 -6.59 -15.21 18.76
CA ALA A 461 -7.62 -14.51 18.00
C ALA A 461 -8.47 -15.47 17.16
N GLN A 462 -7.88 -16.52 16.60
CA GLN A 462 -8.60 -17.55 15.84
C GLN A 462 -9.60 -18.36 16.69
N GLN A 463 -9.62 -18.19 18.01
CA GLN A 463 -10.60 -18.83 18.90
C GLN A 463 -11.79 -17.93 19.22
N ARG A 464 -11.85 -16.69 18.73
CA ARG A 464 -13.00 -15.80 18.90
C ARG A 464 -14.24 -16.40 18.24
N SER A 465 -15.42 -16.09 18.77
CA SER A 465 -16.70 -16.68 18.33
C SER A 465 -16.91 -16.59 16.82
N HIS A 466 -16.64 -15.45 16.22
CA HIS A 466 -16.78 -15.24 14.76
C HIS A 466 -15.70 -15.96 13.92
N MET A 467 -14.56 -16.33 14.51
CA MET A 467 -13.51 -17.09 13.82
C MET A 467 -13.79 -18.60 13.82
N VAL A 468 -14.46 -19.10 14.85
CA VAL A 468 -14.85 -20.51 14.95
C VAL A 468 -16.26 -20.78 14.46
N ASP A 469 -16.95 -19.77 13.95
CA ASP A 469 -18.30 -19.88 13.42
C ASP A 469 -18.33 -20.87 12.24
N PRO A 470 -19.13 -21.93 12.29
CA PRO A 470 -19.20 -22.92 11.22
C PRO A 470 -19.78 -22.36 9.92
N THR A 471 -20.44 -21.19 9.96
CA THR A 471 -21.01 -20.52 8.79
C THR A 471 -20.00 -19.65 8.04
N ARG A 472 -18.74 -19.60 8.46
CA ARG A 472 -17.68 -18.92 7.70
C ARG A 472 -17.54 -19.54 6.32
N TRP A 473 -17.27 -18.70 5.33
CA TRP A 473 -17.00 -19.16 3.97
C TRP A 473 -15.77 -20.06 3.93
N LYS A 474 -15.84 -21.08 3.06
CA LYS A 474 -14.77 -22.04 2.83
C LYS A 474 -14.34 -22.00 1.38
N LEU A 475 -13.04 -22.16 1.13
CA LEU A 475 -12.54 -22.33 -0.21
C LEU A 475 -13.01 -23.69 -0.77
N VAL A 476 -13.65 -23.64 -1.94
CA VAL A 476 -14.13 -24.83 -2.66
C VAL A 476 -13.74 -24.73 -4.13
N GLY A 477 -13.64 -25.87 -4.81
CA GLY A 477 -13.51 -25.92 -6.26
C GLY A 477 -14.90 -26.00 -6.90
N LEU A 478 -15.16 -25.20 -7.92
CA LEU A 478 -16.37 -25.27 -8.74
C LEU A 478 -16.02 -25.52 -10.20
N GLU A 479 -16.88 -26.25 -10.88
CA GLU A 479 -16.85 -26.46 -12.32
C GLU A 479 -18.19 -26.00 -12.90
N THR A 480 -18.16 -25.18 -13.94
CA THR A 480 -19.38 -24.69 -14.59
C THR A 480 -19.99 -25.77 -15.48
N THR A 481 -21.30 -25.93 -15.44
CA THR A 481 -22.00 -26.97 -16.22
C THR A 481 -22.08 -26.67 -17.72
N ASP A 482 -21.94 -25.41 -18.09
CA ASP A 482 -22.00 -24.92 -19.48
C ASP A 482 -20.61 -24.66 -20.08
N GLY A 483 -19.55 -24.91 -19.31
CA GLY A 483 -18.17 -24.67 -19.74
C GLY A 483 -17.82 -23.18 -19.85
N SER A 484 -18.58 -22.27 -19.26
CA SER A 484 -18.28 -20.83 -19.24
C SER A 484 -17.29 -20.48 -18.12
N THR A 485 -16.45 -19.47 -18.34
CA THR A 485 -15.59 -18.91 -17.29
C THR A 485 -16.40 -17.88 -16.49
N LEU A 486 -16.43 -18.04 -15.18
CA LEU A 486 -17.05 -17.04 -14.30
C LEU A 486 -16.14 -15.81 -14.20
N PRO A 487 -16.69 -14.60 -14.11
CA PRO A 487 -15.86 -13.42 -13.88
C PRO A 487 -15.18 -13.47 -12.50
N ASP A 488 -13.91 -13.04 -12.42
CA ASP A 488 -13.24 -12.85 -11.15
C ASP A 488 -13.99 -11.85 -10.28
N GLY A 489 -14.05 -12.14 -8.98
CA GLY A 489 -14.78 -11.31 -8.02
C GLY A 489 -16.30 -11.40 -8.12
N ALA A 490 -16.85 -12.21 -9.04
CA ALA A 490 -18.30 -12.42 -9.13
C ALA A 490 -18.85 -13.00 -7.82
N TYR A 491 -20.04 -12.53 -7.42
CA TYR A 491 -20.71 -13.04 -6.24
C TYR A 491 -21.65 -14.20 -6.58
N ALA A 492 -21.52 -15.27 -5.83
CA ALA A 492 -22.58 -16.28 -5.76
C ALA A 492 -23.69 -15.75 -4.85
N VAL A 493 -24.93 -15.77 -5.34
CA VAL A 493 -26.09 -15.26 -4.62
C VAL A 493 -27.10 -16.38 -4.40
N GLY A 494 -27.68 -16.41 -3.20
CA GLY A 494 -28.76 -17.35 -2.86
C GLY A 494 -30.08 -16.97 -3.49
N GLU A 495 -31.05 -17.88 -3.38
CA GLU A 495 -32.44 -17.61 -3.74
C GLU A 495 -33.07 -16.64 -2.72
N GLY A 496 -34.00 -15.77 -3.21
CA GLY A 496 -34.70 -14.80 -2.39
C GLY A 496 -33.94 -13.48 -2.17
N GLU A 497 -34.66 -12.53 -1.61
CA GLU A 497 -34.19 -11.18 -1.31
C GLU A 497 -34.33 -10.88 0.18
N ASN A 498 -33.47 -10.02 0.70
CA ASN A 498 -33.61 -9.50 2.07
C ASN A 498 -34.67 -8.39 2.12
N GLU A 499 -34.94 -7.84 3.30
CA GLU A 499 -35.94 -6.78 3.53
C GLU A 499 -35.72 -5.52 2.67
N ASN A 500 -34.48 -5.31 2.15
CA ASN A 500 -34.13 -4.19 1.30
C ASN A 500 -34.16 -4.53 -0.21
N GLY A 501 -34.66 -5.70 -0.60
CA GLY A 501 -34.72 -6.15 -1.99
C GLY A 501 -33.35 -6.59 -2.55
N GLN A 502 -32.37 -6.87 -1.69
CA GLN A 502 -31.03 -7.35 -2.09
C GLN A 502 -30.95 -8.86 -1.95
N ARG A 503 -30.31 -9.54 -2.90
CA ARG A 503 -30.03 -10.97 -2.80
C ARG A 503 -28.96 -11.24 -1.76
N ASN A 504 -29.11 -12.33 -1.02
CA ASN A 504 -28.10 -12.76 -0.04
C ASN A 504 -26.86 -13.29 -0.76
N MET A 505 -25.71 -12.72 -0.45
CA MET A 505 -24.43 -13.20 -0.94
C MET A 505 -24.03 -14.46 -0.15
N ILE A 506 -23.75 -15.55 -0.87
CA ILE A 506 -23.36 -16.85 -0.30
C ILE A 506 -21.92 -17.25 -0.62
N GLY A 507 -21.25 -16.51 -1.52
CA GLY A 507 -19.86 -16.77 -1.89
C GLY A 507 -19.32 -15.74 -2.87
N ARG A 508 -18.04 -15.84 -3.16
CA ARG A 508 -17.32 -15.01 -4.13
C ARG A 508 -16.34 -15.85 -4.91
N VAL A 509 -16.26 -15.63 -6.21
CA VAL A 509 -15.20 -16.19 -7.07
C VAL A 509 -13.89 -15.49 -6.73
N THR A 510 -12.87 -16.26 -6.35
CA THR A 510 -11.54 -15.74 -6.00
C THR A 510 -10.54 -15.92 -7.12
N SER A 511 -10.67 -17.02 -7.87
CA SER A 511 -9.86 -17.32 -9.04
C SER A 511 -10.67 -18.12 -10.05
N THR A 512 -10.52 -17.82 -11.32
CA THR A 512 -11.22 -18.53 -12.40
C THR A 512 -10.35 -18.62 -13.64
N TYR A 513 -10.17 -19.82 -14.18
CA TYR A 513 -9.32 -20.05 -15.33
C TYR A 513 -9.85 -21.17 -16.21
N HIS A 514 -9.54 -21.09 -17.50
CA HIS A 514 -9.67 -22.21 -18.40
C HIS A 514 -8.40 -23.05 -18.37
N SER A 515 -8.53 -24.36 -18.09
CA SER A 515 -7.41 -25.30 -18.15
C SER A 515 -7.35 -25.97 -19.51
N PRO A 516 -6.27 -25.78 -20.29
CA PRO A 516 -6.10 -26.49 -21.57
C PRO A 516 -5.74 -27.96 -21.37
N VAL A 517 -5.49 -28.41 -20.13
CA VAL A 517 -5.07 -29.78 -19.80
C VAL A 517 -6.24 -30.62 -19.35
N SER A 518 -7.07 -30.10 -18.46
CA SER A 518 -8.29 -30.78 -18.00
C SER A 518 -9.50 -30.51 -18.91
N TYR A 519 -9.39 -29.53 -19.80
CA TYR A 519 -10.49 -29.04 -20.66
C TYR A 519 -11.71 -28.57 -19.85
N THR A 520 -11.43 -28.09 -18.62
CA THR A 520 -12.45 -27.61 -17.69
C THR A 520 -12.19 -26.15 -17.32
N HIS A 521 -13.25 -25.46 -16.90
CA HIS A 521 -13.14 -24.14 -16.31
C HIS A 521 -13.01 -24.30 -14.80
N LEU A 522 -11.83 -23.97 -14.28
CA LEU A 522 -11.52 -24.07 -12.86
C LEU A 522 -11.93 -22.76 -12.20
N THR A 523 -12.73 -22.85 -11.17
CA THR A 523 -13.12 -21.70 -10.34
C THR A 523 -12.89 -22.06 -8.89
N LEU A 524 -12.22 -21.18 -8.17
CA LEU A 524 -11.97 -21.31 -6.73
C LEU A 524 -12.81 -20.23 -6.01
N PRO A 525 -14.08 -20.48 -5.67
CA PRO A 525 -14.86 -19.57 -4.86
C PRO A 525 -14.69 -19.86 -3.37
N THR A 526 -14.80 -18.81 -2.56
CA THR A 526 -15.13 -18.99 -1.14
C THR A 526 -16.65 -19.08 -1.01
N ASN A 527 -17.15 -20.18 -0.47
CA ASN A 527 -18.60 -20.40 -0.33
C ASN A 527 -18.94 -20.93 1.07
N ARG A 528 -20.20 -20.73 1.51
CA ARG A 528 -20.75 -21.50 2.63
C ARG A 528 -21.05 -22.91 2.08
N GLU A 529 -20.68 -23.94 2.84
CA GLU A 529 -21.16 -25.30 2.55
C GLU A 529 -22.68 -25.25 2.48
N VAL A 530 -23.24 -25.75 1.36
CA VAL A 530 -24.67 -25.92 1.16
C VAL A 530 -25.11 -27.19 1.88
#